data_b1e97989594ecd3843037e0adaf205ec
#
_entry.id   b1e97989594ecd3843037e0adaf205ec
#
_cell.length_a   1.000
_cell.length_b   1.000
_cell.length_c   1.000
_cell.angle_alpha   90.00
_cell.angle_beta   90.00
_cell.angle_gamma   90.00
#
_symmetry.space_group_name_H-M   'P 1'
#
loop_
_entity.id
_entity.type
_entity.pdbx_description
1 polymer ?
#
loop_
_entity_poly.entity_id
_entity_poly.type
_entity_poly.pdbx_seq_one_letter_code
_entity_poly.pdbx_strand_id
1 'polypeptide(L)'
;MSTLREAPASRAGDDRSSVGERRRRSDGERSRRAILDAAARLATVEGIDGLSIGRLAQTIGMSKSGLYSHFGSKEELQLAAIDFAEDVFDTDVVDPAKESGDGLARVEALCERFLSHVERGVFPGGCFFASVAAELDTRPGPVRDRIVAFQSGWTELIASGLRAGQRQRELDADANVEQLTFEINAMLAHANTVFLLQGSHQAFDLGRRAIRDRLQLAAPAPGTA
;
A
#
# COMPACT_ATOMS: atom_id res chain seq x y z
N MET A 1 -5.04 -50.58 -59.44
CA MET A 1 -4.73 -49.15 -59.26
C MET A 1 -5.04 -48.82 -57.81
N SER A 2 -4.02 -48.82 -56.98
CA SER A 2 -4.12 -48.63 -55.52
C SER A 2 -3.72 -47.20 -55.16
N THR A 3 -4.61 -46.41 -54.60
CA THR A 3 -4.34 -45.06 -54.12
C THR A 3 -4.06 -45.10 -52.61
N LEU A 4 -2.81 -44.93 -52.30
CA LEU A 4 -2.35 -44.71 -50.89
C LEU A 4 -2.79 -43.33 -50.40
N ARG A 5 -3.58 -43.28 -49.31
CA ARG A 5 -3.90 -42.07 -48.56
C ARG A 5 -2.75 -41.78 -47.62
N GLU A 6 -2.10 -40.64 -47.81
CA GLU A 6 -1.17 -40.08 -46.84
C GLU A 6 -1.93 -39.55 -45.61
N ALA A 7 -1.49 -39.91 -44.41
CA ALA A 7 -1.95 -39.37 -43.12
C ALA A 7 -1.25 -38.04 -42.83
N PRO A 8 -1.93 -37.04 -42.23
CA PRO A 8 -1.29 -35.77 -41.87
C PRO A 8 -0.39 -35.92 -40.65
N ALA A 9 0.81 -35.38 -40.77
CA ALA A 9 1.81 -35.34 -39.71
C ALA A 9 1.31 -34.51 -38.51
N SER A 10 1.50 -35.09 -37.34
CA SER A 10 1.17 -34.58 -36.01
C SER A 10 1.85 -33.25 -35.71
N ARG A 11 1.07 -32.21 -35.41
CA ARG A 11 1.51 -30.94 -34.79
C ARG A 11 1.74 -31.14 -33.26
N ALA A 12 2.84 -31.73 -32.85
CA ALA A 12 3.20 -31.94 -31.44
C ALA A 12 4.37 -31.06 -30.98
N GLY A 13 4.70 -29.97 -31.71
CA GLY A 13 5.88 -29.13 -31.45
C GLY A 13 5.64 -27.83 -30.72
N ASP A 14 4.40 -27.32 -30.61
CA ASP A 14 4.13 -25.91 -30.19
C ASP A 14 3.79 -25.73 -28.70
N ASP A 15 3.45 -26.78 -27.98
CA ASP A 15 2.99 -26.70 -26.57
C ASP A 15 4.15 -26.62 -25.57
N ARG A 16 5.31 -27.20 -25.85
CA ARG A 16 6.46 -27.19 -24.93
C ARG A 16 7.18 -25.84 -24.87
N SER A 17 7.16 -25.05 -25.93
CA SER A 17 7.75 -23.71 -25.97
C SER A 17 6.94 -22.70 -25.15
N SER A 18 5.61 -22.77 -25.25
CA SER A 18 4.69 -21.91 -24.52
C SER A 18 4.73 -22.13 -22.99
N VAL A 19 4.88 -23.37 -22.54
CA VAL A 19 5.00 -23.73 -21.12
C VAL A 19 6.34 -23.24 -20.55
N GLY A 20 7.43 -23.38 -21.30
CA GLY A 20 8.76 -22.89 -20.89
C GLY A 20 8.82 -21.37 -20.79
N GLU A 21 8.17 -20.65 -21.69
CA GLU A 21 8.09 -19.18 -21.69
C GLU A 21 7.24 -18.64 -20.54
N ARG A 22 6.09 -19.23 -20.25
CA ARG A 22 5.24 -18.90 -19.10
C ARG A 22 5.98 -19.12 -17.79
N ARG A 23 6.72 -20.21 -17.65
CA ARG A 23 7.50 -20.51 -16.45
C ARG A 23 8.63 -19.49 -16.23
N ARG A 24 9.35 -19.10 -17.27
CA ARG A 24 10.42 -18.08 -17.19
C ARG A 24 9.86 -16.71 -16.83
N ARG A 25 8.70 -16.31 -17.37
CA ARG A 25 8.02 -15.05 -17.03
C ARG A 25 7.58 -15.06 -15.57
N SER A 26 6.95 -16.14 -15.10
CA SER A 26 6.52 -16.26 -13.69
C SER A 26 7.70 -16.29 -12.70
N ASP A 27 8.83 -16.87 -13.09
CA ASP A 27 10.06 -16.88 -12.27
C ASP A 27 10.67 -15.47 -12.23
N GLY A 28 10.66 -14.73 -13.34
CA GLY A 28 11.09 -13.33 -13.43
C GLY A 28 10.21 -12.39 -12.60
N GLU A 29 8.90 -12.55 -12.65
CA GLU A 29 7.94 -11.76 -11.86
C GLU A 29 8.08 -12.03 -10.36
N ARG A 30 8.23 -13.29 -9.94
CA ARG A 30 8.49 -13.65 -8.55
C ARG A 30 9.80 -13.06 -8.04
N SER A 31 10.86 -13.12 -8.84
CA SER A 31 12.15 -12.52 -8.51
C SER A 31 12.04 -11.00 -8.36
N ARG A 32 11.37 -10.33 -9.31
CA ARG A 32 11.14 -8.88 -9.24
C ARG A 32 10.34 -8.49 -8.00
N ARG A 33 9.28 -9.24 -7.68
CA ARG A 33 8.47 -8.99 -6.47
C ARG A 33 9.28 -9.13 -5.19
N ALA A 34 10.13 -10.16 -5.08
CA ALA A 34 11.01 -10.37 -3.93
C ALA A 34 12.04 -9.23 -3.78
N ILE A 35 12.57 -8.73 -4.90
CA ILE A 35 13.49 -7.59 -4.91
C ILE A 35 12.76 -6.31 -4.43
N LEU A 36 11.52 -6.08 -4.88
CA LEU A 36 10.73 -4.91 -4.50
C LEU A 36 10.29 -4.98 -3.03
N ASP A 37 9.94 -6.16 -2.50
CA ASP A 37 9.69 -6.34 -1.07
C ASP A 37 10.92 -5.94 -0.23
N ALA A 38 12.09 -6.41 -0.60
CA ALA A 38 13.33 -6.04 0.07
C ALA A 38 13.64 -4.53 -0.06
N ALA A 39 13.37 -3.94 -1.22
CA ALA A 39 13.55 -2.51 -1.44
C ALA A 39 12.61 -1.66 -0.58
N ALA A 40 11.32 -2.01 -0.52
CA ALA A 40 10.34 -1.32 0.30
C ALA A 40 10.69 -1.43 1.79
N ARG A 41 11.04 -2.63 2.28
CA ARG A 41 11.50 -2.83 3.65
C ARG A 41 12.73 -1.98 3.98
N LEU A 42 13.72 -1.96 3.10
CA LEU A 42 14.94 -1.17 3.28
C LEU A 42 14.63 0.33 3.33
N ALA A 43 13.74 0.80 2.45
CA ALA A 43 13.33 2.21 2.40
C ALA A 43 12.64 2.67 3.68
N THR A 44 11.89 1.80 4.39
CA THR A 44 11.26 2.19 5.66
C THR A 44 12.23 2.29 6.83
N VAL A 45 13.44 1.73 6.72
CA VAL A 45 14.46 1.72 7.80
C VAL A 45 15.60 2.70 7.51
N GLU A 46 16.08 2.72 6.27
CA GLU A 46 17.24 3.53 5.85
C GLU A 46 16.83 4.82 5.11
N GLY A 47 15.52 5.02 4.91
CA GLY A 47 14.98 6.10 4.10
C GLY A 47 14.99 5.78 2.60
N ILE A 48 14.08 6.43 1.86
CA ILE A 48 13.97 6.25 0.40
C ILE A 48 15.21 6.80 -0.32
N ASP A 49 15.83 7.84 0.22
CA ASP A 49 17.08 8.39 -0.31
C ASP A 49 18.28 7.45 -0.10
N GLY A 50 18.27 6.66 0.96
CA GLY A 50 19.23 5.59 1.21
C GLY A 50 19.10 4.42 0.23
N LEU A 51 17.91 4.23 -0.34
CA LEU A 51 17.67 3.17 -1.31
C LEU A 51 18.41 3.42 -2.61
N SER A 52 19.41 2.57 -2.88
CA SER A 52 20.18 2.58 -4.13
C SER A 52 20.36 1.14 -4.62
N ILE A 53 20.60 1.01 -5.94
CA ILE A 53 20.88 -0.29 -6.56
C ILE A 53 22.06 -1.00 -5.87
N GLY A 54 23.09 -0.24 -5.50
CA GLY A 54 24.26 -0.80 -4.81
C GLY A 54 23.94 -1.30 -3.39
N ARG A 55 23.15 -0.53 -2.63
CA ARG A 55 22.76 -0.87 -1.28
C ARG A 55 21.81 -2.09 -1.26
N LEU A 56 20.81 -2.08 -2.16
CA LEU A 56 19.87 -3.19 -2.30
C LEU A 56 20.59 -4.47 -2.74
N ALA A 57 21.50 -4.39 -3.74
CA ALA A 57 22.30 -5.53 -4.19
C ALA A 57 23.04 -6.21 -3.03
N GLN A 58 23.68 -5.41 -2.18
CA GLN A 58 24.38 -5.89 -1.00
C GLN A 58 23.43 -6.56 -0.01
N THR A 59 22.27 -5.96 0.23
CA THR A 59 21.27 -6.47 1.19
C THR A 59 20.71 -7.83 0.79
N ILE A 60 20.44 -8.04 -0.51
CA ILE A 60 19.82 -9.29 -1.01
C ILE A 60 20.81 -10.27 -1.63
N GLY A 61 22.12 -9.96 -1.61
CA GLY A 61 23.16 -10.85 -2.14
C GLY A 61 23.17 -11.01 -3.67
N MET A 62 22.65 -10.01 -4.39
CA MET A 62 22.63 -9.98 -5.87
C MET A 62 23.79 -9.13 -6.42
N SER A 63 24.14 -9.35 -7.70
CA SER A 63 25.08 -8.48 -8.38
C SER A 63 24.44 -7.13 -8.73
N LYS A 64 25.20 -6.04 -8.68
CA LYS A 64 24.72 -4.72 -9.11
C LYS A 64 24.24 -4.71 -10.56
N SER A 65 24.92 -5.41 -11.46
CA SER A 65 24.54 -5.52 -12.87
C SER A 65 23.20 -6.24 -13.05
N GLY A 66 22.94 -7.28 -12.25
CA GLY A 66 21.66 -7.96 -12.24
C GLY A 66 20.49 -7.04 -11.83
N LEU A 67 20.69 -6.22 -10.78
CA LEU A 67 19.68 -5.24 -10.38
C LEU A 67 19.51 -4.09 -11.38
N TYR A 68 20.60 -3.62 -11.99
CA TYR A 68 20.52 -2.60 -13.05
C TYR A 68 19.67 -3.06 -14.24
N SER A 69 19.71 -4.35 -14.57
CA SER A 69 18.86 -4.89 -15.65
C SER A 69 17.35 -4.86 -15.30
N HIS A 70 17.01 -4.76 -14.02
CA HIS A 70 15.62 -4.69 -13.56
C HIS A 70 15.07 -3.26 -13.45
N PHE A 71 15.92 -2.28 -13.09
CA PHE A 71 15.45 -0.95 -12.69
C PHE A 71 16.12 0.23 -13.41
N GLY A 72 17.24 0.02 -14.11
CA GLY A 72 17.91 1.06 -14.88
C GLY A 72 18.54 2.21 -14.08
N SER A 73 17.79 2.79 -13.13
CA SER A 73 18.24 3.93 -12.32
C SER A 73 17.83 3.81 -10.86
N LYS A 74 18.41 4.69 -10.00
CA LYS A 74 17.98 4.83 -8.59
C LYS A 74 16.52 5.29 -8.51
N GLU A 75 16.13 6.28 -9.31
CA GLU A 75 14.79 6.84 -9.33
C GLU A 75 13.75 5.80 -9.77
N GLU A 76 14.03 5.02 -10.82
CA GLU A 76 13.14 3.93 -11.23
C GLU A 76 12.97 2.85 -10.17
N LEU A 77 14.04 2.52 -9.43
CA LEU A 77 13.97 1.60 -8.29
C LEU A 77 13.08 2.19 -7.17
N GLN A 78 13.25 3.47 -6.84
CA GLN A 78 12.47 4.15 -5.81
C GLN A 78 10.98 4.20 -6.17
N LEU A 79 10.65 4.59 -7.41
CA LEU A 79 9.27 4.60 -7.91
C LEU A 79 8.65 3.20 -7.90
N ALA A 80 9.37 2.19 -8.37
CA ALA A 80 8.90 0.82 -8.35
C ALA A 80 8.70 0.27 -6.93
N ALA A 81 9.51 0.70 -5.95
CA ALA A 81 9.33 0.34 -4.54
C ALA A 81 8.09 1.01 -3.92
N ILE A 82 7.77 2.24 -4.32
CA ILE A 82 6.55 2.95 -3.93
C ILE A 82 5.33 2.25 -4.49
N ASP A 83 5.32 1.94 -5.79
CA ASP A 83 4.20 1.22 -6.43
C ASP A 83 3.97 -0.14 -5.78
N PHE A 84 5.04 -0.88 -5.48
CA PHE A 84 4.94 -2.14 -4.74
C PHE A 84 4.35 -1.96 -3.33
N ALA A 85 4.76 -0.92 -2.61
CA ALA A 85 4.24 -0.63 -1.27
C ALA A 85 2.75 -0.24 -1.31
N GLU A 86 2.30 0.45 -2.38
CA GLU A 86 0.90 0.76 -2.62
C GLU A 86 0.09 -0.51 -2.89
N ASP A 87 0.55 -1.42 -3.76
CA ASP A 87 -0.09 -2.71 -4.00
C ASP A 87 -0.26 -3.52 -2.71
N VAL A 88 0.77 -3.51 -1.83
CA VAL A 88 0.71 -4.16 -0.51
C VAL A 88 -0.31 -3.47 0.39
N PHE A 89 -0.34 -2.15 0.42
CA PHE A 89 -1.28 -1.37 1.22
C PHE A 89 -2.73 -1.58 0.74
N ASP A 90 -2.95 -1.55 -0.56
CA ASP A 90 -4.27 -1.79 -1.14
C ASP A 90 -4.78 -3.18 -0.79
N THR A 91 -3.96 -4.22 -0.96
CA THR A 91 -4.32 -5.60 -0.63
C THR A 91 -4.62 -5.80 0.86
N ASP A 92 -3.88 -5.12 1.74
CA ASP A 92 -3.91 -5.37 3.19
C ASP A 92 -4.87 -4.43 3.94
N VAL A 93 -5.11 -3.23 3.42
CA VAL A 93 -5.89 -2.17 4.06
C VAL A 93 -7.14 -1.80 3.26
N VAL A 94 -6.98 -1.42 1.99
CA VAL A 94 -8.05 -0.82 1.20
C VAL A 94 -9.07 -1.87 0.72
N ASP A 95 -8.60 -2.94 0.10
CA ASP A 95 -9.48 -3.96 -0.48
C ASP A 95 -10.36 -4.66 0.57
N PRO A 96 -9.81 -5.10 1.74
CA PRO A 96 -10.65 -5.68 2.77
C PRO A 96 -11.65 -4.69 3.38
N ALA A 97 -11.33 -3.40 3.44
CA ALA A 97 -12.25 -2.40 3.95
C ALA A 97 -13.46 -2.15 3.01
N LYS A 98 -13.35 -2.48 1.71
CA LYS A 98 -14.47 -2.40 0.77
C LYS A 98 -15.61 -3.36 1.12
N GLU A 99 -15.31 -4.47 1.80
CA GLU A 99 -16.31 -5.46 2.23
C GLU A 99 -17.19 -4.96 3.38
N SER A 100 -16.76 -3.92 4.10
CA SER A 100 -17.51 -3.36 5.23
C SER A 100 -18.67 -2.44 4.81
N GLY A 101 -18.95 -2.30 3.51
CA GLY A 101 -19.98 -1.40 2.98
C GLY A 101 -19.46 0.03 2.78
N ASP A 102 -20.37 0.99 2.81
CA ASP A 102 -20.07 2.43 2.69
C ASP A 102 -20.33 3.15 4.03
N GLY A 103 -20.04 4.45 4.10
CA GLY A 103 -20.28 5.27 5.28
C GLY A 103 -19.26 5.05 6.38
N LEU A 104 -19.68 5.18 7.63
CA LEU A 104 -18.77 5.08 8.79
C LEU A 104 -18.15 3.69 8.94
N ALA A 105 -18.89 2.64 8.62
CA ALA A 105 -18.35 1.28 8.68
C ALA A 105 -17.10 1.11 7.81
N ARG A 106 -17.07 1.73 6.62
CA ARG A 106 -15.88 1.75 5.78
C ARG A 106 -14.74 2.55 6.40
N VAL A 107 -15.03 3.75 6.95
CA VAL A 107 -14.01 4.58 7.60
C VAL A 107 -13.37 3.84 8.78
N GLU A 108 -14.18 3.24 9.63
CA GLU A 108 -13.71 2.43 10.77
C GLU A 108 -12.86 1.24 10.31
N ALA A 109 -13.29 0.54 9.25
CA ALA A 109 -12.53 -0.57 8.68
C ALA A 109 -11.18 -0.11 8.11
N LEU A 110 -11.13 1.01 7.36
CA LEU A 110 -9.89 1.58 6.86
C LEU A 110 -8.92 1.91 8.00
N CYS A 111 -9.41 2.55 9.05
CA CYS A 111 -8.61 2.89 10.23
C CYS A 111 -8.09 1.64 10.95
N GLU A 112 -8.95 0.66 11.19
CA GLU A 112 -8.55 -0.60 11.85
C GLU A 112 -7.54 -1.38 11.03
N ARG A 113 -7.74 -1.48 9.72
CA ARG A 113 -6.81 -2.15 8.81
C ARG A 113 -5.46 -1.44 8.75
N PHE A 114 -5.45 -0.10 8.74
CA PHE A 114 -4.21 0.68 8.81
C PHE A 114 -3.44 0.38 10.11
N LEU A 115 -4.11 0.47 11.27
CA LEU A 115 -3.47 0.22 12.56
C LEU A 115 -2.96 -1.22 12.65
N SER A 116 -3.75 -2.20 12.23
CA SER A 116 -3.34 -3.61 12.16
C SER A 116 -2.18 -3.85 11.19
N HIS A 117 -2.14 -3.17 10.04
CA HIS A 117 -1.03 -3.23 9.08
C HIS A 117 0.31 -2.84 9.73
N VAL A 118 0.30 -1.72 10.47
CA VAL A 118 1.48 -1.25 11.21
C VAL A 118 1.82 -2.19 12.35
N GLU A 119 0.84 -2.58 13.17
CA GLU A 119 1.01 -3.42 14.36
C GLU A 119 1.60 -4.79 14.03
N ARG A 120 1.25 -5.38 12.89
CA ARG A 120 1.80 -6.65 12.38
C ARG A 120 3.21 -6.51 11.82
N GLY A 121 3.74 -5.29 11.70
CA GLY A 121 5.07 -5.04 11.16
C GLY A 121 5.20 -5.48 9.69
N VAL A 122 4.19 -5.22 8.86
CA VAL A 122 4.23 -5.52 7.43
C VAL A 122 5.48 -4.91 6.80
N PHE A 123 5.79 -3.68 7.18
CA PHE A 123 7.13 -3.10 6.96
C PHE A 123 7.80 -2.79 8.32
N PRO A 124 9.12 -3.00 8.44
CA PRO A 124 9.83 -2.83 9.72
C PRO A 124 9.85 -1.38 10.24
N GLY A 125 9.75 -0.40 9.35
CA GLY A 125 9.63 1.03 9.69
C GLY A 125 8.18 1.53 9.79
N GLY A 126 7.20 0.64 10.00
CA GLY A 126 5.78 0.97 10.10
C GLY A 126 5.12 1.25 8.76
N CYS A 127 4.22 2.22 8.68
CA CYS A 127 3.61 2.60 7.41
C CYS A 127 4.67 3.16 6.45
N PHE A 128 4.83 2.51 5.28
CA PHE A 128 5.79 2.93 4.26
C PHE A 128 5.62 4.42 3.89
N PHE A 129 4.39 4.84 3.63
CA PHE A 129 4.09 6.19 3.17
C PHE A 129 4.33 7.26 4.24
N ALA A 130 4.09 6.94 5.51
CA ALA A 130 4.40 7.84 6.61
C ALA A 130 5.91 8.02 6.79
N SER A 131 6.70 6.95 6.66
CA SER A 131 8.15 7.00 6.77
C SER A 131 8.79 7.78 5.63
N VAL A 132 8.37 7.52 4.39
CA VAL A 132 8.93 8.17 3.19
C VAL A 132 8.49 9.63 3.06
N ALA A 133 7.24 9.95 3.43
CA ALA A 133 6.73 11.32 3.37
C ALA A 133 7.56 12.29 4.23
N ALA A 134 7.90 11.87 5.45
CA ALA A 134 8.70 12.71 6.37
C ALA A 134 10.09 13.06 5.83
N GLU A 135 10.64 12.23 4.92
CA GLU A 135 11.94 12.45 4.29
C GLU A 135 11.86 13.37 3.06
N LEU A 136 10.74 13.31 2.32
CA LEU A 136 10.58 13.95 1.01
C LEU A 136 9.77 15.26 1.04
N ASP A 137 9.36 15.73 2.20
CA ASP A 137 8.45 16.88 2.36
C ASP A 137 8.94 18.16 1.67
N THR A 138 10.25 18.39 1.66
CA THR A 138 10.91 19.57 1.09
C THR A 138 11.61 19.35 -0.26
N ARG A 139 11.59 18.13 -0.81
CA ARG A 139 12.36 17.77 -2.01
C ARG A 139 11.45 17.52 -3.20
N PRO A 140 11.37 18.45 -4.20
CA PRO A 140 10.56 18.24 -5.39
C PRO A 140 11.12 17.12 -6.27
N GLY A 141 10.25 16.43 -7.00
CA GLY A 141 10.63 15.41 -7.97
C GLY A 141 9.61 14.28 -8.06
N PRO A 142 9.79 13.36 -9.04
CA PRO A 142 8.82 12.29 -9.34
C PRO A 142 8.50 11.40 -8.13
N VAL A 143 9.50 11.09 -7.31
CA VAL A 143 9.35 10.26 -6.11
C VAL A 143 8.42 10.94 -5.09
N ARG A 144 8.63 12.25 -4.83
CA ARG A 144 7.74 13.05 -3.98
C ARG A 144 6.33 13.12 -4.55
N ASP A 145 6.22 13.38 -5.84
CA ASP A 145 4.92 13.53 -6.50
C ASP A 145 4.09 12.24 -6.39
N ARG A 146 4.74 11.08 -6.46
CA ARG A 146 4.09 9.78 -6.27
C ARG A 146 3.59 9.57 -4.83
N ILE A 147 4.36 10.00 -3.82
CA ILE A 147 3.92 9.98 -2.41
C ILE A 147 2.74 10.93 -2.19
N VAL A 148 2.78 12.13 -2.77
CA VAL A 148 1.67 13.11 -2.70
C VAL A 148 0.40 12.52 -3.33
N ALA A 149 0.52 11.85 -4.48
CA ALA A 149 -0.61 11.20 -5.14
C ALA A 149 -1.25 10.12 -4.24
N PHE A 150 -0.43 9.25 -3.64
CA PHE A 150 -0.91 8.24 -2.68
C PHE A 150 -1.62 8.90 -1.48
N GLN A 151 -1.00 9.88 -0.83
CA GLN A 151 -1.59 10.54 0.33
C GLN A 151 -2.91 11.25 0.01
N SER A 152 -3.00 11.85 -1.19
CA SER A 152 -4.25 12.46 -1.66
C SER A 152 -5.34 11.41 -1.88
N GLY A 153 -5.01 10.28 -2.49
CA GLY A 153 -5.92 9.14 -2.66
C GLY A 153 -6.41 8.56 -1.33
N TRP A 154 -5.50 8.33 -0.39
CA TRP A 154 -5.82 7.87 0.95
C TRP A 154 -6.75 8.84 1.70
N THR A 155 -6.42 10.14 1.68
CA THR A 155 -7.24 11.19 2.29
C THR A 155 -8.65 11.21 1.69
N GLU A 156 -8.76 11.08 0.37
CA GLU A 156 -10.05 11.05 -0.32
C GLU A 156 -10.87 9.79 0.00
N LEU A 157 -10.23 8.63 0.20
CA LEU A 157 -10.92 7.41 0.64
C LEU A 157 -11.63 7.62 1.98
N ILE A 158 -10.95 8.21 2.97
CA ILE A 158 -11.54 8.53 4.28
C ILE A 158 -12.65 9.58 4.09
N ALA A 159 -12.38 10.68 3.40
CA ALA A 159 -13.35 11.75 3.19
C ALA A 159 -14.62 11.27 2.46
N SER A 160 -14.47 10.41 1.46
CA SER A 160 -15.62 9.85 0.72
C SER A 160 -16.49 8.96 1.60
N GLY A 161 -15.88 8.17 2.50
CA GLY A 161 -16.60 7.39 3.50
C GLY A 161 -17.36 8.28 4.50
N LEU A 162 -16.73 9.33 5.01
CA LEU A 162 -17.41 10.31 5.89
C LEU A 162 -18.57 11.01 5.19
N ARG A 163 -18.41 11.45 3.93
CA ARG A 163 -19.52 12.02 3.14
C ARG A 163 -20.65 11.00 2.89
N ALA A 164 -20.31 9.73 2.72
CA ALA A 164 -21.31 8.67 2.63
C ALA A 164 -22.06 8.53 3.96
N GLY A 165 -21.37 8.56 5.11
CA GLY A 165 -21.97 8.55 6.44
C GLY A 165 -22.92 9.72 6.67
N GLN A 166 -22.62 10.93 6.19
CA GLN A 166 -23.55 12.05 6.22
C GLN A 166 -24.82 11.78 5.40
N ARG A 167 -24.66 11.26 4.17
CA ARG A 167 -25.86 10.90 3.34
C ARG A 167 -26.71 9.82 3.98
N GLN A 168 -26.11 8.92 4.74
CA GLN A 168 -26.79 7.83 5.47
C GLN A 168 -27.29 8.26 6.86
N ARG A 169 -27.07 9.53 7.24
CA ARG A 169 -27.42 10.09 8.56
C ARG A 169 -26.70 9.39 9.73
N GLU A 170 -25.54 8.83 9.48
CA GLU A 170 -24.63 8.29 10.51
C GLU A 170 -23.78 9.40 11.13
N LEU A 171 -23.53 10.50 10.36
CA LEU A 171 -22.89 11.72 10.80
C LEU A 171 -23.87 12.89 10.68
N ASP A 172 -23.68 13.89 11.54
CA ASP A 172 -24.38 15.16 11.45
C ASP A 172 -24.16 15.80 10.05
N ALA A 173 -25.20 16.36 9.48
CA ALA A 173 -25.15 16.99 8.16
C ALA A 173 -24.17 18.18 8.13
N ASP A 174 -24.00 18.86 9.27
CA ASP A 174 -23.10 20.00 9.44
C ASP A 174 -21.68 19.59 9.91
N ALA A 175 -21.42 18.31 10.10
CA ALA A 175 -20.08 17.83 10.47
C ALA A 175 -19.05 18.19 9.40
N ASN A 176 -17.96 18.84 9.79
CA ASN A 176 -16.90 19.22 8.88
C ASN A 176 -16.06 17.99 8.48
N VAL A 177 -16.30 17.45 7.29
CA VAL A 177 -15.62 16.27 6.76
C VAL A 177 -14.12 16.50 6.59
N GLU A 178 -13.68 17.68 6.16
CA GLU A 178 -12.26 17.99 5.98
C GLU A 178 -11.53 17.94 7.34
N GLN A 179 -12.13 18.55 8.36
CA GLN A 179 -11.59 18.54 9.71
C GLN A 179 -11.53 17.11 10.29
N LEU A 180 -12.60 16.33 10.13
CA LEU A 180 -12.65 14.93 10.58
C LEU A 180 -11.57 14.08 9.88
N THR A 181 -11.42 14.26 8.59
CA THR A 181 -10.41 13.55 7.80
C THR A 181 -8.99 13.89 8.27
N PHE A 182 -8.72 15.16 8.52
CA PHE A 182 -7.43 15.61 9.05
C PHE A 182 -7.15 15.00 10.44
N GLU A 183 -8.12 15.04 11.34
CA GLU A 183 -8.00 14.49 12.70
C GLU A 183 -7.76 12.98 12.68
N ILE A 184 -8.50 12.22 11.87
CA ILE A 184 -8.31 10.77 11.71
C ILE A 184 -6.90 10.47 11.20
N ASN A 185 -6.45 11.15 10.15
CA ASN A 185 -5.10 10.97 9.63
C ASN A 185 -4.01 11.29 10.67
N ALA A 186 -4.21 12.35 11.47
CA ALA A 186 -3.29 12.71 12.54
C ALA A 186 -3.23 11.63 13.63
N MET A 187 -4.37 11.04 14.02
CA MET A 187 -4.43 9.96 15.01
C MET A 187 -3.73 8.69 14.52
N LEU A 188 -3.95 8.30 13.25
CA LEU A 188 -3.30 7.16 12.61
C LEU A 188 -1.78 7.34 12.52
N ALA A 189 -1.34 8.51 12.04
CA ALA A 189 0.08 8.85 11.92
C ALA A 189 0.77 8.89 13.29
N HIS A 190 0.11 9.45 14.31
CA HIS A 190 0.67 9.51 15.66
C HIS A 190 0.78 8.13 16.31
N ALA A 191 -0.22 7.27 16.15
CA ALA A 191 -0.17 5.89 16.64
C ALA A 191 1.02 5.12 16.02
N ASN A 192 1.22 5.25 14.70
CA ASN A 192 2.39 4.69 14.00
C ASN A 192 3.71 5.22 14.59
N THR A 193 3.81 6.53 14.79
CA THR A 193 5.04 7.17 15.31
C THR A 193 5.37 6.71 16.74
N VAL A 194 4.37 6.69 17.62
CA VAL A 194 4.57 6.26 19.03
C VAL A 194 4.99 4.79 19.09
N PHE A 195 4.35 3.93 18.30
CA PHE A 195 4.74 2.52 18.22
C PHE A 195 6.19 2.36 17.77
N LEU A 196 6.59 3.03 16.70
CA LEU A 196 7.96 2.91 16.18
C LEU A 196 9.03 3.42 17.15
N LEU A 197 8.76 4.53 17.84
CA LEU A 197 9.73 5.15 18.76
C LEU A 197 9.80 4.45 20.11
N GLN A 198 8.67 3.94 20.60
CA GLN A 198 8.56 3.46 21.99
C GLN A 198 8.27 1.94 22.07
N GLY A 199 7.96 1.27 20.97
CA GLY A 199 7.52 -0.14 20.97
C GLY A 199 6.17 -0.35 21.66
N SER A 200 5.38 0.71 21.86
CA SER A 200 4.14 0.68 22.65
C SER A 200 2.94 0.25 21.82
N HIS A 201 2.48 -0.99 21.97
CA HIS A 201 1.22 -1.47 21.38
C HIS A 201 -0.01 -0.71 21.90
N GLN A 202 0.08 -0.10 23.09
CA GLN A 202 -0.99 0.75 23.64
C GLN A 202 -1.32 1.94 22.73
N ALA A 203 -0.37 2.39 21.90
CA ALA A 203 -0.61 3.46 20.94
C ALA A 203 -1.75 3.12 19.94
N PHE A 204 -1.86 1.85 19.55
CA PHE A 204 -2.93 1.39 18.65
C PHE A 204 -4.30 1.42 19.35
N ASP A 205 -4.38 0.97 20.62
CA ASP A 205 -5.63 1.01 21.38
C ASP A 205 -6.11 2.44 21.65
N LEU A 206 -5.16 3.34 21.91
CA LEU A 206 -5.46 4.78 22.06
C LEU A 206 -5.94 5.38 20.73
N GLY A 207 -5.30 5.05 19.61
CA GLY A 207 -5.70 5.47 18.29
C GLY A 207 -7.11 5.00 17.93
N ARG A 208 -7.40 3.70 18.11
CA ARG A 208 -8.73 3.10 17.91
C ARG A 208 -9.81 3.81 18.71
N ARG A 209 -9.53 4.06 19.99
CA ARG A 209 -10.46 4.75 20.88
C ARG A 209 -10.68 6.19 20.44
N ALA A 210 -9.62 6.95 20.23
CA ALA A 210 -9.71 8.35 19.83
C ALA A 210 -10.51 8.54 18.54
N ILE A 211 -10.30 7.70 17.53
CA ILE A 211 -11.05 7.73 16.27
C ILE A 211 -12.53 7.43 16.51
N ARG A 212 -12.84 6.37 17.27
CA ARG A 212 -14.22 6.01 17.61
C ARG A 212 -14.95 7.12 18.36
N ASP A 213 -14.34 7.64 19.41
CA ASP A 213 -14.91 8.72 20.22
C ASP A 213 -15.16 9.97 19.37
N ARG A 214 -14.23 10.28 18.46
CA ARG A 214 -14.36 11.43 17.57
C ARG A 214 -15.50 11.28 16.56
N LEU A 215 -15.69 10.07 16.01
CA LEU A 215 -16.80 9.79 15.10
C LEU A 215 -18.14 9.81 15.85
N GLN A 216 -18.20 9.30 17.08
CA GLN A 216 -19.40 9.36 17.93
C GLN A 216 -19.79 10.80 18.27
N LEU A 217 -18.82 11.68 18.54
CA LEU A 217 -19.09 13.11 18.77
C LEU A 217 -19.61 13.85 17.54
N ALA A 218 -19.37 13.31 16.35
CA ALA A 218 -19.87 13.86 15.09
C ALA A 218 -21.19 13.20 14.62
N ALA A 219 -21.75 12.27 15.41
CA ALA A 219 -23.03 11.64 15.13
C ALA A 219 -24.20 12.63 15.35
N PRO A 220 -25.34 12.48 14.64
CA PRO A 220 -26.52 13.31 14.85
C PRO A 220 -27.00 13.27 16.29
N ALA A 221 -27.50 14.40 16.80
CA ALA A 221 -28.11 14.44 18.12
C ALA A 221 -29.34 13.50 18.17
N PRO A 222 -29.53 12.76 19.28
CA PRO A 222 -30.70 11.88 19.41
C PRO A 222 -31.99 12.73 19.30
N GLY A 223 -32.80 12.48 18.27
CA GLY A 223 -34.11 13.13 18.08
C GLY A 223 -34.25 14.09 16.89
N THR A 224 -33.26 14.19 15.99
CA THR A 224 -33.33 15.01 14.76
C THR A 224 -33.64 14.19 13.50
N ALA A 225 -34.43 13.13 13.62
CA ALA A 225 -34.88 12.31 12.48
C ALA A 225 -36.19 12.80 11.91
#